data_8a9247dbd24e15bf1ed3826d3b64f7c1
#
_entry.id   8a9247dbd24e15bf1ed3826d3b64f7c1
#
_cell.length_a   1.000
_cell.length_b   1.000
_cell.length_c   1.000
_cell.angle_alpha   90.00
_cell.angle_beta   90.00
_cell.angle_gamma   90.00
#
_symmetry.space_group_name_H-M   'P 1'
#
loop_
_entity.id
_entity.type
_entity.pdbx_description
1 polymer ?
#
loop_
_entity_poly.entity_id
_entity_poly.type
_entity_poly.pdbx_seq_one_letter_code
_entity_poly.pdbx_strand_id
1 'polypeptide(L)'
;NSRAGAEPAFTNITFDLAPPADMANQKVIVGGEYLDMTYGECQEEMNMINRAFCEIMLEGDSEHKLFAYPIPTYNIHSGFDWNDPNHDLIWEMAGKFGTPYFANFLNSDMDISDARSMCCRLRLDLRELRRKNGGLFGAGDATGSIGVVTINLPRLGYLANDREDFFQRLDTVLELAKNSLEIKRKCT
;
A
#
# COMPACT_ATOMS: atom_id res chain seq x y z
N ASN A 1 -12.17 7.81 -16.87
CA ASN A 1 -13.03 7.89 -18.05
C ASN A 1 -14.35 7.12 -17.84
N SER A 2 -15.25 7.69 -17.01
CA SER A 2 -16.59 7.17 -16.89
C SER A 2 -17.47 7.68 -18.03
N ARG A 3 -18.15 6.79 -18.74
CA ARG A 3 -19.21 7.18 -19.69
C ARG A 3 -20.54 7.29 -18.93
N ALA A 4 -21.27 8.36 -19.18
CA ALA A 4 -22.66 8.53 -18.69
C ALA A 4 -22.83 8.40 -17.16
N GLY A 5 -21.90 8.93 -16.35
CA GLY A 5 -22.00 8.90 -14.89
C GLY A 5 -21.72 7.54 -14.25
N ALA A 6 -21.25 6.54 -15.00
CA ALA A 6 -20.78 5.28 -14.44
C ALA A 6 -19.45 5.48 -13.68
N GLU A 7 -19.16 4.64 -12.69
CA GLU A 7 -17.89 4.65 -12.01
C GLU A 7 -16.72 4.36 -12.97
N PRO A 8 -15.58 5.04 -12.83
CA PRO A 8 -14.40 4.73 -13.62
C PRO A 8 -13.87 3.34 -13.29
N ALA A 9 -13.17 2.72 -14.25
CA ALA A 9 -12.50 1.45 -14.00
C ALA A 9 -11.52 1.61 -12.84
N PHE A 10 -11.73 0.84 -11.77
CA PHE A 10 -10.90 0.88 -10.58
C PHE A 10 -9.63 0.07 -10.82
N THR A 11 -8.51 0.76 -10.94
CA THR A 11 -7.19 0.14 -11.11
C THR A 11 -6.28 0.49 -9.96
N ASN A 12 -5.52 -0.48 -9.46
CA ASN A 12 -4.45 -0.27 -8.51
C ASN A 12 -3.18 -0.99 -8.96
N ILE A 13 -2.05 -0.55 -8.44
CA ILE A 13 -0.76 -1.16 -8.67
C ILE A 13 -0.01 -1.23 -7.33
N THR A 14 0.60 -2.37 -7.05
CA THR A 14 1.45 -2.53 -5.87
C THR A 14 2.91 -2.57 -6.30
N PHE A 15 3.72 -1.76 -5.66
CA PHE A 15 5.15 -1.70 -5.87
C PHE A 15 5.89 -2.33 -4.70
N ASP A 16 6.85 -3.18 -5.02
CA ASP A 16 7.92 -3.58 -4.14
C ASP A 16 9.15 -2.70 -4.42
N LEU A 17 9.84 -2.25 -3.38
CA LEU A 17 11.01 -1.37 -3.50
C LEU A 17 12.32 -2.15 -3.51
N ALA A 18 12.24 -3.46 -3.30
CA ALA A 18 13.34 -4.41 -3.48
C ALA A 18 12.79 -5.70 -4.09
N PRO A 19 13.62 -6.47 -4.81
CA PRO A 19 13.20 -7.75 -5.35
C PRO A 19 12.71 -8.69 -4.25
N PRO A 20 11.50 -9.28 -4.36
CA PRO A 20 10.98 -10.21 -3.37
C PRO A 20 11.92 -11.39 -3.14
N ALA A 21 12.09 -11.81 -1.89
CA ALA A 21 13.06 -12.84 -1.52
C ALA A 21 12.83 -14.20 -2.21
N ASP A 22 11.58 -14.52 -2.49
CA ASP A 22 11.17 -15.74 -3.20
C ASP A 22 11.48 -15.69 -4.71
N MET A 23 11.64 -14.49 -5.28
CA MET A 23 11.97 -14.28 -6.69
C MET A 23 13.43 -13.90 -6.91
N ALA A 24 14.11 -13.36 -5.90
CA ALA A 24 15.45 -12.78 -6.05
C ALA A 24 16.47 -13.70 -6.74
N ASN A 25 16.40 -15.01 -6.47
CA ASN A 25 17.31 -16.01 -7.05
C ASN A 25 16.77 -16.66 -8.33
N GLN A 26 15.61 -16.25 -8.82
CA GLN A 26 15.05 -16.80 -10.05
C GLN A 26 15.60 -16.06 -11.25
N LYS A 27 15.80 -16.79 -12.35
CA LYS A 27 16.24 -16.19 -13.62
C LYS A 27 15.14 -15.31 -14.20
N VAL A 28 15.54 -14.16 -14.72
CA VAL A 28 14.64 -13.23 -15.43
C VAL A 28 14.13 -13.88 -16.71
N ILE A 29 12.83 -13.70 -16.98
CA ILE A 29 12.17 -14.19 -18.20
C ILE A 29 11.84 -13.00 -19.09
N VAL A 30 12.37 -13.00 -20.31
CA VAL A 30 12.04 -12.00 -21.34
C VAL A 30 11.62 -12.71 -22.63
N GLY A 31 10.45 -12.39 -23.13
CA GLY A 31 9.94 -13.02 -24.35
C GLY A 31 9.73 -14.54 -24.29
N GLY A 32 9.64 -15.09 -23.05
CA GLY A 32 9.53 -16.53 -22.80
C GLY A 32 10.87 -17.26 -22.66
N GLU A 33 11.98 -16.55 -22.76
CA GLU A 33 13.34 -17.10 -22.61
C GLU A 33 13.95 -16.67 -21.26
N TYR A 34 14.73 -17.58 -20.64
CA TYR A 34 15.47 -17.31 -19.41
C TYR A 34 16.78 -16.61 -19.73
N LEU A 35 17.00 -15.45 -19.11
CA LEU A 35 18.29 -14.75 -19.16
C LEU A 35 19.27 -15.30 -18.13
N ASP A 36 20.56 -15.00 -18.30
CA ASP A 36 21.60 -15.37 -17.33
C ASP A 36 21.72 -14.39 -16.15
N MET A 37 20.70 -13.56 -15.93
CA MET A 37 20.57 -12.69 -14.77
C MET A 37 19.36 -13.10 -13.91
N THR A 38 19.40 -12.74 -12.65
CA THR A 38 18.34 -13.00 -11.68
C THR A 38 17.51 -11.75 -11.40
N TYR A 39 16.28 -11.92 -10.90
CA TYR A 39 15.47 -10.76 -10.47
C TYR A 39 16.12 -9.96 -9.35
N GLY A 40 16.97 -10.59 -8.51
CA GLY A 40 17.72 -9.88 -7.46
C GLY A 40 18.73 -8.86 -8.01
N GLU A 41 19.17 -9.03 -9.25
CA GLU A 41 20.10 -8.11 -9.93
C GLU A 41 19.38 -6.92 -10.60
N CYS A 42 18.04 -6.92 -10.64
CA CYS A 42 17.22 -5.89 -11.31
C CYS A 42 16.83 -4.71 -10.41
N GLN A 43 17.56 -4.42 -9.34
CA GLN A 43 17.22 -3.33 -8.43
C GLN A 43 17.22 -1.97 -9.10
N GLU A 44 18.15 -1.73 -10.02
CA GLU A 44 18.25 -0.46 -10.73
C GLU A 44 17.05 -0.22 -11.66
N GLU A 45 16.60 -1.27 -12.35
CA GLU A 45 15.43 -1.22 -13.22
C GLU A 45 14.16 -0.97 -12.41
N MET A 46 14.05 -1.58 -11.22
CA MET A 46 12.95 -1.30 -10.29
C MET A 46 12.94 0.17 -9.87
N ASN A 47 14.10 0.72 -9.52
CA ASN A 47 14.24 2.13 -9.14
C ASN A 47 13.87 3.05 -10.31
N MET A 48 14.27 2.72 -11.54
CA MET A 48 13.90 3.51 -12.74
C MET A 48 12.38 3.51 -12.98
N ILE A 49 11.74 2.34 -12.89
CA ILE A 49 10.28 2.22 -13.06
C ILE A 49 9.55 3.02 -11.98
N ASN A 50 10.01 2.89 -10.73
CA ASN A 50 9.41 3.59 -9.60
C ASN A 50 9.55 5.11 -9.73
N ARG A 51 10.75 5.58 -10.11
CA ARG A 51 11.01 7.00 -10.37
C ARG A 51 10.10 7.54 -11.48
N ALA A 52 10.06 6.87 -12.63
CA ALA A 52 9.23 7.30 -13.76
C ALA A 52 7.75 7.35 -13.40
N PHE A 53 7.26 6.40 -12.63
CA PHE A 53 5.90 6.40 -12.13
C PHE A 53 5.62 7.59 -11.20
N CYS A 54 6.49 7.85 -10.23
CA CYS A 54 6.32 8.97 -9.30
C CYS A 54 6.40 10.32 -10.02
N GLU A 55 7.33 10.49 -10.97
CA GLU A 55 7.45 11.71 -11.77
C GLU A 55 6.17 12.00 -12.54
N ILE A 56 5.61 11.00 -13.24
CA ILE A 56 4.34 11.15 -13.98
C ILE A 56 3.19 11.49 -13.03
N MET A 57 3.11 10.84 -11.88
CA MET A 57 2.05 11.11 -10.91
C MET A 57 2.17 12.50 -10.29
N LEU A 58 3.39 13.02 -10.10
CA LEU A 58 3.66 14.37 -9.59
C LEU A 58 3.39 15.45 -10.63
N GLU A 59 3.68 15.19 -11.90
CA GLU A 59 3.40 16.09 -13.02
C GLU A 59 1.89 16.23 -13.25
N GLY A 60 1.15 15.14 -13.16
CA GLY A 60 -0.29 15.12 -13.43
C GLY A 60 -0.63 15.04 -14.92
N ASP A 61 -1.88 15.28 -15.23
CA ASP A 61 -2.37 15.32 -16.62
C ASP A 61 -1.97 16.62 -17.34
N SER A 62 -2.42 16.81 -18.57
CA SER A 62 -2.12 18.01 -19.39
C SER A 62 -2.61 19.32 -18.77
N GLU A 63 -3.45 19.27 -17.74
CA GLU A 63 -3.92 20.41 -16.95
C GLU A 63 -3.28 20.42 -15.54
N HIS A 64 -2.23 19.60 -15.31
CA HIS A 64 -1.55 19.41 -14.03
C HIS A 64 -2.45 18.91 -12.90
N LYS A 65 -3.51 18.19 -13.25
CA LYS A 65 -4.40 17.54 -12.28
C LYS A 65 -3.89 16.15 -11.93
N LEU A 66 -4.02 15.81 -10.66
CA LEU A 66 -3.64 14.51 -10.15
C LEU A 66 -4.40 13.38 -10.88
N PHE A 67 -3.68 12.33 -11.25
CA PHE A 67 -4.29 11.08 -11.70
C PHE A 67 -4.98 10.36 -10.54
N ALA A 68 -6.26 10.08 -10.68
CA ALA A 68 -7.01 9.30 -9.70
C ALA A 68 -6.64 7.81 -9.73
N TYR A 69 -6.16 7.32 -10.86
CA TYR A 69 -5.80 5.92 -11.13
C TYR A 69 -4.56 5.84 -12.04
N PRO A 70 -3.76 4.74 -11.92
CA PRO A 70 -3.88 3.66 -10.93
C PRO A 70 -3.57 4.14 -9.51
N ILE A 71 -4.22 3.53 -8.50
CA ILE A 71 -3.89 3.82 -7.10
C ILE A 71 -2.60 3.07 -6.75
N PRO A 72 -1.51 3.78 -6.43
CA PRO A 72 -0.27 3.13 -6.05
C PRO A 72 -0.28 2.68 -4.59
N THR A 73 0.29 1.51 -4.33
CA THR A 73 0.49 0.97 -2.98
C THR A 73 1.93 0.51 -2.84
N TYR A 74 2.59 0.88 -1.76
CA TYR A 74 3.94 0.45 -1.41
C TYR A 74 3.92 -0.43 -0.17
N ASN A 75 4.68 -1.54 -0.22
CA ASN A 75 4.81 -2.45 0.89
C ASN A 75 5.92 -1.99 1.84
N ILE A 76 5.58 -1.80 3.11
CA ILE A 76 6.53 -1.45 4.18
C ILE A 76 6.79 -2.69 5.03
N HIS A 77 8.05 -3.10 5.11
CA HIS A 77 8.51 -4.29 5.84
C HIS A 77 9.79 -4.01 6.62
N SER A 78 10.29 -4.97 7.37
CA SER A 78 11.46 -4.81 8.24
C SER A 78 12.76 -4.44 7.50
N GLY A 79 12.87 -4.74 6.22
CA GLY A 79 13.99 -4.34 5.36
C GLY A 79 13.79 -3.04 4.60
N PHE A 80 12.73 -2.28 4.90
CA PHE A 80 12.47 -1.01 4.21
C PHE A 80 13.44 0.07 4.67
N ASP A 81 14.22 0.62 3.74
CA ASP A 81 15.12 1.73 4.03
C ASP A 81 14.39 3.07 3.88
N TRP A 82 14.15 3.72 5.02
CA TRP A 82 13.47 5.02 5.09
C TRP A 82 14.30 6.19 4.56
N ASN A 83 15.62 6.01 4.43
CA ASN A 83 16.56 7.05 4.03
C ASN A 83 17.12 6.84 2.63
N ASP A 84 16.64 5.86 1.88
CA ASP A 84 17.07 5.66 0.50
C ASP A 84 16.62 6.85 -0.37
N PRO A 85 17.56 7.57 -1.01
CA PRO A 85 17.23 8.69 -1.89
C PRO A 85 16.30 8.34 -3.05
N ASN A 86 16.23 7.07 -3.45
CA ASN A 86 15.30 6.61 -4.47
C ASN A 86 13.83 6.69 -4.02
N HIS A 87 13.57 6.85 -2.71
CA HIS A 87 12.23 6.98 -2.14
C HIS A 87 11.77 8.44 -2.00
N ASP A 88 12.62 9.43 -2.25
CA ASP A 88 12.29 10.86 -2.04
C ASP A 88 11.03 11.30 -2.81
N LEU A 89 10.89 10.85 -4.06
CA LEU A 89 9.71 11.15 -4.87
C LEU A 89 8.42 10.52 -4.32
N ILE A 90 8.53 9.38 -3.64
CA ILE A 90 7.38 8.74 -2.95
C ILE A 90 6.91 9.64 -1.81
N TRP A 91 7.85 10.18 -1.04
CA TRP A 91 7.54 11.08 0.07
C TRP A 91 7.00 12.42 -0.40
N GLU A 92 7.54 12.96 -1.50
CA GLU A 92 7.01 14.18 -2.13
C GLU A 92 5.57 13.96 -2.59
N MET A 93 5.29 12.87 -3.28
CA MET A 93 3.95 12.51 -3.75
C MET A 93 2.99 12.32 -2.57
N ALA A 94 3.43 11.65 -1.50
CA ALA A 94 2.63 11.45 -0.30
C ALA A 94 2.30 12.78 0.39
N GLY A 95 3.27 13.68 0.50
CA GLY A 95 3.10 15.00 1.13
C GLY A 95 2.22 15.95 0.31
N LYS A 96 2.35 15.91 -1.02
CA LYS A 96 1.64 16.82 -1.93
C LYS A 96 0.19 16.38 -2.20
N PHE A 97 -0.04 15.10 -2.36
CA PHE A 97 -1.31 14.57 -2.86
C PHE A 97 -2.00 13.58 -1.91
N GLY A 98 -1.36 13.16 -0.81
CA GLY A 98 -1.90 12.12 0.06
C GLY A 98 -1.93 10.72 -0.59
N THR A 99 -1.15 10.51 -1.63
CA THR A 99 -0.92 9.25 -2.33
C THR A 99 0.59 9.04 -2.44
N PRO A 100 1.13 7.85 -2.37
CA PRO A 100 0.54 6.53 -2.46
C PRO A 100 -0.09 6.03 -1.14
N TYR A 101 -0.62 4.81 -1.20
CA TYR A 101 -0.98 4.05 -0.02
C TYR A 101 0.17 3.17 0.45
N PHE A 102 0.26 2.97 1.75
CA PHE A 102 1.29 2.13 2.35
C PHE A 102 0.66 0.91 3.01
N ALA A 103 1.09 -0.28 2.59
CA ALA A 103 0.72 -1.53 3.23
C ALA A 103 1.79 -1.86 4.29
N ASN A 104 1.44 -1.68 5.56
CA ASN A 104 2.38 -1.87 6.68
C ASN A 104 2.40 -3.35 7.12
N PHE A 105 3.56 -3.99 6.96
CA PHE A 105 3.84 -5.36 7.41
C PHE A 105 4.75 -5.42 8.64
N LEU A 106 5.20 -4.28 9.19
CA LEU A 106 6.08 -4.25 10.36
C LEU A 106 5.44 -4.84 11.62
N ASN A 107 4.15 -4.59 11.81
CA ASN A 107 3.36 -5.05 12.95
C ASN A 107 2.23 -5.99 12.51
N SER A 108 2.45 -6.76 11.46
CA SER A 108 1.47 -7.69 10.91
C SER A 108 1.89 -9.12 11.20
N ASP A 109 0.93 -9.95 11.60
CA ASP A 109 1.11 -11.40 11.70
C ASP A 109 1.15 -12.09 10.33
N MET A 110 1.01 -11.32 9.25
CA MET A 110 1.00 -11.79 7.87
C MET A 110 2.37 -11.56 7.23
N ASP A 111 2.86 -12.57 6.54
CA ASP A 111 4.01 -12.44 5.66
C ASP A 111 3.63 -11.68 4.38
N ILE A 112 4.57 -10.92 3.81
CA ILE A 112 4.38 -10.21 2.54
C ILE A 112 4.01 -11.18 1.42
N SER A 113 4.60 -12.37 1.40
CA SER A 113 4.34 -13.41 0.40
C SER A 113 2.91 -13.94 0.44
N ASP A 114 2.25 -13.87 1.60
CA ASP A 114 0.88 -14.32 1.80
C ASP A 114 -0.17 -13.22 1.57
N ALA A 115 0.26 -11.96 1.55
CA ALA A 115 -0.62 -10.80 1.43
C ALA A 115 -0.64 -10.28 -0.01
N ARG A 116 -1.58 -10.75 -0.79
CA ARG A 116 -1.90 -10.11 -2.07
C ARG A 116 -2.92 -9.00 -1.84
N SER A 117 -2.60 -7.80 -2.31
CA SER A 117 -3.50 -6.65 -2.21
C SER A 117 -4.77 -6.90 -2.99
N MET A 118 -5.92 -6.86 -2.32
CA MET A 118 -7.21 -6.79 -2.97
C MET A 118 -7.62 -5.33 -3.21
N CYS A 119 -8.53 -5.09 -4.14
CA CYS A 119 -8.92 -3.75 -4.61
C CYS A 119 -9.32 -2.76 -3.50
N CYS A 120 -9.83 -3.24 -2.37
CA CYS A 120 -10.21 -2.40 -1.22
C CYS A 120 -9.16 -2.40 -0.09
N ARG A 121 -7.92 -2.83 -0.33
CA ARG A 121 -6.85 -2.92 0.68
C ARG A 121 -7.19 -3.79 1.89
N LEU A 122 -8.17 -4.66 1.73
CA LEU A 122 -8.44 -5.71 2.69
C LEU A 122 -7.33 -6.74 2.58
N ARG A 123 -6.62 -6.94 3.66
CA ARG A 123 -5.70 -8.05 3.80
C ARG A 123 -6.51 -9.25 4.26
N LEU A 124 -6.55 -10.27 3.44
CA LEU A 124 -7.14 -11.55 3.82
C LEU A 124 -6.00 -12.52 4.10
N ASP A 125 -5.99 -13.12 5.26
CA ASP A 125 -5.12 -14.26 5.54
C ASP A 125 -5.61 -15.45 4.73
N LEU A 126 -4.98 -15.63 3.58
CA LEU A 126 -5.32 -16.72 2.66
C LEU A 126 -5.03 -18.10 3.27
N ARG A 127 -4.17 -18.20 4.27
CA ARG A 127 -3.84 -19.46 4.96
C ARG A 127 -5.03 -19.96 5.77
N GLU A 128 -5.67 -19.10 6.54
CA GLU A 128 -6.88 -19.45 7.29
C GLU A 128 -8.07 -19.73 6.38
N LEU A 129 -8.22 -18.95 5.31
CA LEU A 129 -9.27 -19.18 4.30
C LEU A 129 -9.10 -20.52 3.57
N ARG A 130 -7.88 -20.87 3.15
CA ARG A 130 -7.58 -22.16 2.54
C ARG A 130 -7.80 -23.33 3.50
N ARG A 131 -7.51 -23.14 4.79
CA ARG A 131 -7.71 -24.14 5.83
C ARG A 131 -9.19 -24.39 6.14
N LYS A 132 -10.03 -23.35 6.12
CA LYS A 132 -11.46 -23.44 6.43
C LYS A 132 -12.32 -23.93 5.27
N ASN A 133 -11.97 -23.59 4.03
CA ASN A 133 -12.86 -23.81 2.87
C ASN A 133 -12.41 -24.91 1.91
N GLY A 134 -11.32 -25.61 2.16
CA GLY A 134 -10.89 -26.81 1.38
C GLY A 134 -10.78 -26.64 -0.14
N GLY A 135 -10.83 -25.43 -0.68
CA GLY A 135 -10.88 -25.20 -2.11
C GLY A 135 -10.29 -23.88 -2.60
N LEU A 136 -9.89 -23.87 -3.86
CA LEU A 136 -9.16 -22.80 -4.55
C LEU A 136 -9.96 -21.49 -4.75
N PHE A 137 -11.28 -21.47 -4.51
CA PHE A 137 -12.19 -20.37 -4.82
C PHE A 137 -13.18 -20.04 -3.68
N GLY A 138 -12.90 -20.44 -2.45
CA GLY A 138 -13.75 -20.11 -1.32
C GLY A 138 -13.63 -18.64 -0.91
N ALA A 139 -14.53 -17.77 -1.35
CA ALA A 139 -14.82 -16.55 -0.62
C ALA A 139 -15.37 -16.97 0.74
N GLY A 140 -14.65 -16.69 1.84
CA GLY A 140 -15.13 -17.01 3.18
C GLY A 140 -16.40 -16.24 3.47
N ASP A 141 -17.48 -16.91 3.79
CA ASP A 141 -18.81 -16.34 4.10
C ASP A 141 -18.82 -15.38 5.32
N ALA A 142 -17.66 -15.19 5.96
CA ALA A 142 -17.50 -14.39 7.16
C ALA A 142 -16.32 -13.40 7.09
N THR A 143 -15.97 -12.91 5.89
CA THR A 143 -14.93 -11.92 5.73
C THR A 143 -15.49 -10.58 5.32
N GLY A 144 -15.04 -9.50 5.96
CA GLY A 144 -15.48 -8.15 5.65
C GLY A 144 -14.79 -7.09 6.50
N SER A 145 -15.05 -5.83 6.19
CA SER A 145 -14.59 -4.70 6.99
C SER A 145 -15.59 -4.41 8.12
N ILE A 146 -15.11 -4.40 9.35
CA ILE A 146 -15.92 -4.04 10.53
C ILE A 146 -16.18 -2.53 10.56
N GLY A 147 -15.24 -1.74 10.07
CA GLY A 147 -15.36 -0.28 10.03
C GLY A 147 -14.07 0.40 9.65
N VAL A 148 -14.17 1.68 9.38
CA VAL A 148 -13.06 2.55 9.03
C VAL A 148 -13.09 3.79 9.92
N VAL A 149 -11.92 4.23 10.37
CA VAL A 149 -11.73 5.51 11.06
C VAL A 149 -10.66 6.30 10.32
N THR A 150 -11.02 7.50 9.89
CA THR A 150 -10.08 8.42 9.24
C THR A 150 -9.57 9.43 10.25
N ILE A 151 -8.24 9.56 10.34
CA ILE A 151 -7.57 10.52 11.21
C ILE A 151 -7.16 11.75 10.38
N ASN A 152 -7.60 12.93 10.81
CA ASN A 152 -7.25 14.19 10.15
C ASN A 152 -5.88 14.68 10.64
N LEU A 153 -4.80 14.15 10.03
CA LEU A 153 -3.43 14.55 10.35
C LEU A 153 -3.14 16.04 10.11
N PRO A 154 -3.59 16.67 9.00
CA PRO A 154 -3.43 18.10 8.80
C PRO A 154 -3.98 18.95 9.94
N ARG A 155 -5.15 18.57 10.49
CA ARG A 155 -5.72 19.26 11.64
C ARG A 155 -4.87 19.07 12.91
N LEU A 156 -4.36 17.87 13.14
CA LEU A 156 -3.47 17.63 14.29
C LEU A 156 -2.20 18.46 14.18
N GLY A 157 -1.59 18.53 13.00
CA GLY A 157 -0.41 19.36 12.75
C GLY A 157 -0.68 20.85 12.91
N TYR A 158 -1.83 21.33 12.45
CA TYR A 158 -2.21 22.75 12.63
C TYR A 158 -2.44 23.13 14.10
N LEU A 159 -2.96 22.21 14.91
CA LEU A 159 -3.24 22.45 16.33
C LEU A 159 -2.06 22.17 17.26
N ALA A 160 -1.03 21.53 16.76
CA ALA A 160 0.17 21.21 17.53
C ALA A 160 1.07 22.44 17.67
N ASN A 161 1.61 22.65 18.88
CA ASN A 161 2.56 23.75 19.13
C ASN A 161 3.98 23.38 18.72
N ASP A 162 4.32 22.09 18.82
CA ASP A 162 5.61 21.52 18.44
C ASP A 162 5.46 20.03 18.08
N ARG A 163 6.60 19.39 17.77
CA ARG A 163 6.63 17.98 17.35
C ARG A 163 6.16 17.03 18.46
N GLU A 164 6.47 17.32 19.70
CA GLU A 164 6.10 16.47 20.84
C GLU A 164 4.59 16.55 21.09
N ASP A 165 4.01 17.75 21.11
CA ASP A 165 2.55 17.97 21.21
C ASP A 165 1.81 17.29 20.06
N PHE A 166 2.36 17.32 18.84
CA PHE A 166 1.78 16.60 17.70
C PHE A 166 1.66 15.10 17.97
N PHE A 167 2.71 14.47 18.42
CA PHE A 167 2.69 13.03 18.70
C PHE A 167 1.78 12.66 19.88
N GLN A 168 1.74 13.46 20.93
CA GLN A 168 0.81 13.25 22.06
C GLN A 168 -0.66 13.32 21.61
N ARG A 169 -0.99 14.29 20.76
CA ARG A 169 -2.34 14.41 20.15
C ARG A 169 -2.64 13.23 19.24
N LEU A 170 -1.68 12.80 18.44
CA LEU A 170 -1.82 11.66 17.55
C LEU A 170 -2.09 10.38 18.35
N ASP A 171 -1.33 10.10 19.38
CA ASP A 171 -1.52 8.94 20.26
C ASP A 171 -2.92 8.94 20.89
N THR A 172 -3.38 10.10 21.36
CA THR A 172 -4.72 10.25 21.92
C THR A 172 -5.83 9.88 20.91
N VAL A 173 -5.68 10.38 19.68
CA VAL A 173 -6.67 10.11 18.63
C VAL A 173 -6.60 8.66 18.15
N LEU A 174 -5.40 8.06 18.09
CA LEU A 174 -5.22 6.65 17.75
C LEU A 174 -5.88 5.72 18.79
N GLU A 175 -5.74 6.01 20.09
CA GLU A 175 -6.44 5.25 21.12
C GLU A 175 -7.96 5.38 21.03
N LEU A 176 -8.48 6.56 20.71
CA LEU A 176 -9.91 6.75 20.47
C LEU A 176 -10.39 5.94 19.26
N ALA A 177 -9.63 5.96 18.15
CA ALA A 177 -9.93 5.20 16.95
C ALA A 177 -9.95 3.69 17.22
N LYS A 178 -8.94 3.17 17.91
CA LYS A 178 -8.84 1.78 18.34
C LYS A 178 -10.06 1.38 19.18
N ASN A 179 -10.38 2.16 20.21
CA ASN A 179 -11.52 1.88 21.09
C ASN A 179 -12.85 1.88 20.32
N SER A 180 -13.03 2.82 19.38
CA SER A 180 -14.21 2.86 18.51
C SER A 180 -14.37 1.59 17.67
N LEU A 181 -13.29 1.11 17.05
CA LEU A 181 -13.29 -0.12 16.26
C LEU A 181 -13.51 -1.37 17.14
N GLU A 182 -12.93 -1.40 18.34
CA GLU A 182 -13.15 -2.50 19.28
C GLU A 182 -14.60 -2.57 19.80
N ILE A 183 -15.24 -1.43 20.03
CA ILE A 183 -16.67 -1.38 20.38
C ILE A 183 -17.50 -1.95 19.22
N LYS A 184 -17.23 -1.50 17.98
CA LYS A 184 -17.90 -2.04 16.80
C LYS A 184 -17.73 -3.55 16.70
N ARG A 185 -16.51 -4.06 16.83
CA ARG A 185 -16.22 -5.49 16.76
C ARG A 185 -17.01 -6.32 17.78
N LYS A 186 -17.30 -5.76 18.94
CA LYS A 186 -18.09 -6.44 19.99
C LYS A 186 -19.59 -6.39 19.76
N CYS A 187 -20.06 -5.45 18.93
CA CYS A 187 -21.48 -5.29 18.61
C CYS A 187 -21.89 -6.02 17.33
N THR A 188 -20.92 -6.49 16.52
CA THR A 188 -21.14 -7.26 15.31
C THR A 188 -20.95 -8.74 15.59
#